data_81adbe34c2bb46bf0e5799a495513897
#
_entry.id   81adbe34c2bb46bf0e5799a495513897
#
_cell.length_a   1.000
_cell.length_b   1.000
_cell.length_c   1.000
_cell.angle_alpha   90.00
_cell.angle_beta   90.00
_cell.angle_gamma   90.00
#
_symmetry.space_group_name_H-M   'P 1'
#
loop_
_entity.id
_entity.type
_entity.pdbx_description
1 polymer ?
#
loop_
_entity_poly.entity_id
_entity_poly.type
_entity_poly.pdbx_seq_one_letter_code
_entity_poly.pdbx_strand_id
1 'polypeptide(L)'
;YDNGALKSTTPWTGNLATYQVDNITLPTLTNIGFNFIEIRTTLPNGQLDDDITNNNSYFNSTLATQNVDVDLTIEITTDRYGSETTWDIKTSSGLGIASGGPYNDLSANGTTVQTPIQVSLNSLECYTFTIYDSYGDGICCNYGNGGYTVTDGNGNSIASGGGFNDEQSTMFRTGTIAVGLDEISNIETIDNRIFDMFGRVHNSYEHLPNGMYFQNGKKLIKIGK
;
A
#
# COMPACT_ATOMS: atom_id res chain seq x y z
N TYR A 1 -5.57 18.64 -2.38
CA TYR A 1 -4.20 19.10 -2.52
C TYR A 1 -3.25 18.05 -1.96
N ASP A 2 -2.06 18.00 -2.50
CA ASP A 2 -0.99 17.13 -2.10
C ASP A 2 0.26 17.99 -1.95
N ASN A 3 0.78 18.12 -0.73
CA ASN A 3 1.87 19.04 -0.38
C ASN A 3 1.65 20.46 -0.92
N GLY A 4 0.43 20.96 -0.86
CA GLY A 4 0.02 22.27 -1.34
C GLY A 4 -0.26 22.38 -2.85
N ALA A 5 -0.01 21.33 -3.63
CA ALA A 5 -0.34 21.30 -5.06
C ALA A 5 -1.76 20.76 -5.30
N LEU A 6 -2.57 21.48 -6.05
CA LEU A 6 -3.91 21.01 -6.44
C LEU A 6 -3.81 19.76 -7.32
N LYS A 7 -4.43 18.65 -6.90
CA LYS A 7 -4.46 17.38 -7.63
C LYS A 7 -5.79 17.13 -8.33
N SER A 8 -6.87 17.50 -7.69
CA SER A 8 -8.22 17.27 -8.22
C SER A 8 -9.19 18.27 -7.67
N THR A 9 -10.24 18.56 -8.44
CA THR A 9 -11.41 19.32 -8.02
C THR A 9 -12.65 18.53 -8.40
N THR A 10 -13.53 18.29 -7.45
CA THR A 10 -14.81 17.61 -7.65
C THR A 10 -15.92 18.62 -7.42
N PRO A 11 -16.65 19.06 -8.47
CA PRO A 11 -17.79 19.93 -8.28
C PRO A 11 -18.91 19.16 -7.57
N TRP A 12 -19.52 19.80 -6.60
CA TRP A 12 -20.72 19.30 -5.94
C TRP A 12 -21.87 20.27 -6.18
N THR A 13 -23.04 19.75 -6.48
CA THR A 13 -24.27 20.50 -6.63
C THR A 13 -25.36 19.81 -5.83
N GLY A 14 -25.97 20.56 -4.92
CA GLY A 14 -27.00 20.02 -4.05
C GLY A 14 -27.58 21.12 -3.16
N ASN A 15 -28.53 20.75 -2.30
CA ASN A 15 -29.08 21.60 -1.28
C ASN A 15 -29.20 20.79 0.01
N LEU A 16 -28.40 21.10 1.00
CA LEU A 16 -28.43 20.44 2.29
C LEU A 16 -29.32 21.23 3.27
N ALA A 17 -30.24 20.53 3.91
CA ALA A 17 -30.95 21.06 5.05
C ALA A 17 -30.02 21.19 6.26
N THR A 18 -30.44 21.96 7.25
CA THR A 18 -29.70 22.12 8.51
C THR A 18 -29.36 20.74 9.12
N TYR A 19 -28.09 20.49 9.43
CA TYR A 19 -27.53 19.23 9.96
C TYR A 19 -27.57 18.04 8.99
N GLN A 20 -27.93 18.25 7.75
CA GLN A 20 -27.80 17.22 6.72
C GLN A 20 -26.34 17.12 6.25
N VAL A 21 -25.88 15.89 5.99
CA VAL A 21 -24.55 15.60 5.43
C VAL A 21 -24.70 14.85 4.12
N ASP A 22 -23.74 15.01 3.24
CA ASP A 22 -23.62 14.25 2.00
C ASP A 22 -22.21 13.63 1.91
N ASN A 23 -22.12 12.44 1.30
CA ASN A 23 -20.87 11.74 1.12
C ASN A 23 -20.41 11.88 -0.33
N ILE A 24 -19.27 12.54 -0.53
CA ILE A 24 -18.71 12.77 -1.85
C ILE A 24 -17.52 11.83 -2.05
N THR A 25 -17.59 11.01 -3.10
CA THR A 25 -16.45 10.18 -3.51
C THR A 25 -15.47 11.03 -4.30
N LEU A 26 -14.27 11.18 -3.79
CA LEU A 26 -13.18 11.85 -4.49
C LEU A 26 -12.48 10.90 -5.47
N PRO A 27 -11.87 11.43 -6.56
CA PRO A 27 -11.07 10.62 -7.47
C PRO A 27 -9.88 9.97 -6.76
N THR A 28 -9.51 8.77 -7.20
CA THR A 28 -8.31 8.09 -6.70
C THR A 28 -7.07 8.93 -7.01
N LEU A 29 -6.29 9.21 -5.98
CA LEU A 29 -4.99 9.85 -6.13
C LEU A 29 -3.93 8.79 -6.41
N THR A 30 -3.16 8.97 -7.49
CA THR A 30 -2.05 8.10 -7.85
C THR A 30 -0.73 8.79 -7.53
N ASN A 31 0.33 8.00 -7.26
CA ASN A 31 1.67 8.50 -6.94
C ASN A 31 1.73 9.39 -5.70
N ILE A 32 1.00 8.99 -4.66
CA ILE A 32 1.07 9.66 -3.37
C ILE A 32 2.27 9.07 -2.62
N GLY A 33 3.29 9.90 -2.36
CA GLY A 33 4.40 9.55 -1.47
C GLY A 33 4.08 9.83 0.00
N PHE A 34 5.08 10.26 0.78
CA PHE A 34 4.87 10.87 2.09
C PHE A 34 4.27 12.24 1.89
N ASN A 35 2.96 12.34 2.03
CA ASN A 35 2.27 13.54 1.59
C ASN A 35 1.35 14.07 2.68
N PHE A 36 1.40 15.37 2.80
CA PHE A 36 0.40 16.13 3.52
C PHE A 36 -0.79 16.35 2.57
N ILE A 37 -1.86 15.63 2.83
CA ILE A 37 -3.09 15.71 2.03
C ILE A 37 -4.03 16.72 2.69
N GLU A 38 -4.45 17.70 1.90
CA GLU A 38 -5.46 18.67 2.30
C GLU A 38 -6.71 18.49 1.43
N ILE A 39 -7.85 18.33 2.08
CA ILE A 39 -9.17 18.40 1.46
C ILE A 39 -9.73 19.77 1.79
N ARG A 40 -10.16 20.51 0.77
CA ARG A 40 -10.69 21.87 0.92
C ARG A 40 -12.04 21.97 0.23
N THR A 41 -13.02 22.52 0.94
CA THR A 41 -14.30 22.97 0.36
C THR A 41 -14.24 24.47 0.08
N THR A 42 -14.89 24.92 -0.98
CA THR A 42 -14.90 26.33 -1.36
C THR A 42 -16.23 26.71 -1.98
N LEU A 43 -16.63 27.97 -1.80
CA LEU A 43 -17.76 28.61 -2.45
C LEU A 43 -19.07 27.79 -2.33
N PRO A 44 -19.56 27.49 -1.12
CA PRO A 44 -20.85 26.85 -0.95
C PRO A 44 -21.93 27.64 -1.70
N ASN A 45 -22.68 26.95 -2.56
CA ASN A 45 -23.71 27.58 -3.43
C ASN A 45 -23.19 28.78 -4.28
N GLY A 46 -21.88 28.80 -4.59
CA GLY A 46 -21.24 29.89 -5.34
C GLY A 46 -21.07 31.19 -4.54
N GLN A 47 -21.27 31.15 -3.24
CA GLN A 47 -21.11 32.27 -2.33
C GLN A 47 -19.87 32.12 -1.45
N LEU A 48 -19.44 33.20 -0.82
CA LEU A 48 -18.43 33.13 0.22
C LEU A 48 -19.00 32.38 1.43
N ASP A 49 -18.18 31.58 2.05
CA ASP A 49 -18.53 30.85 3.26
C ASP A 49 -18.46 31.77 4.48
N ASP A 50 -19.47 31.70 5.32
CA ASP A 50 -19.54 32.48 6.56
C ASP A 50 -18.57 31.94 7.63
N ASP A 51 -18.20 30.67 7.56
CA ASP A 51 -17.25 30.03 8.47
C ASP A 51 -16.16 29.26 7.70
N ILE A 52 -15.12 29.97 7.34
CA ILE A 52 -13.96 29.38 6.62
C ILE A 52 -13.12 28.43 7.48
N THR A 53 -13.35 28.35 8.79
CA THR A 53 -12.54 27.54 9.70
C THR A 53 -12.83 26.04 9.58
N ASN A 54 -14.00 25.67 9.08
CA ASN A 54 -14.44 24.28 8.88
C ASN A 54 -14.20 23.77 7.44
N ASN A 55 -13.64 24.61 6.57
CA ASN A 55 -13.47 24.31 5.14
C ASN A 55 -12.33 23.36 4.80
N ASN A 56 -11.43 23.11 5.73
CA ASN A 56 -10.23 22.33 5.49
C ASN A 56 -10.14 21.12 6.41
N SER A 57 -9.77 20.01 5.84
CA SER A 57 -9.37 18.82 6.58
C SER A 57 -8.01 18.34 6.10
N TYR A 58 -7.19 17.86 7.02
CA TYR A 58 -5.81 17.47 6.75
C TYR A 58 -5.56 16.05 7.26
N PHE A 59 -4.80 15.29 6.48
CA PHE A 59 -4.24 14.03 6.96
C PHE A 59 -2.88 13.77 6.30
N ASN A 60 -2.03 13.03 7.01
CA ASN A 60 -0.78 12.55 6.47
C ASN A 60 -0.98 11.16 5.88
N SER A 61 -0.59 10.98 4.63
CA SER A 61 -0.49 9.65 4.05
C SER A 61 0.95 9.15 4.19
N THR A 62 1.11 7.93 4.63
CA THR A 62 2.39 7.22 4.61
C THR A 62 2.34 6.16 3.53
N LEU A 63 3.42 6.05 2.75
CA LEU A 63 3.54 4.93 1.82
C LEU A 63 3.76 3.66 2.64
N ALA A 64 3.00 2.62 2.33
CA ALA A 64 3.38 1.28 2.72
C ALA A 64 4.71 0.95 2.03
N THR A 65 5.76 0.77 2.81
CA THR A 65 7.14 0.76 2.33
C THR A 65 7.55 -0.53 1.61
N GLN A 66 6.69 -1.53 1.58
CA GLN A 66 7.03 -2.84 1.03
C GLN A 66 5.88 -3.40 0.20
N ASN A 67 6.21 -3.88 -1.00
CA ASN A 67 5.36 -4.77 -1.77
C ASN A 67 5.73 -6.20 -1.39
N VAL A 68 4.89 -6.87 -0.61
CA VAL A 68 5.14 -8.20 -0.09
C VAL A 68 4.23 -9.22 -0.75
N ASP A 69 4.61 -10.51 -0.66
CA ASP A 69 3.73 -11.60 -1.08
C ASP A 69 2.44 -11.62 -0.24
N VAL A 70 1.40 -12.23 -0.76
CA VAL A 70 0.10 -12.35 -0.07
C VAL A 70 0.14 -13.34 1.08
N ASP A 71 1.05 -14.29 1.07
CA ASP A 71 1.21 -15.30 2.11
C ASP A 71 2.25 -14.85 3.14
N LEU A 72 1.84 -14.78 4.39
CA LEU A 72 2.70 -14.37 5.49
C LEU A 72 2.94 -15.49 6.46
N THR A 73 4.13 -15.49 7.06
CA THR A 73 4.46 -16.32 8.23
C THR A 73 4.77 -15.40 9.41
N ILE A 74 4.07 -15.61 10.53
CA ILE A 74 4.26 -14.88 11.78
C ILE A 74 4.87 -15.85 12.78
N GLU A 75 6.06 -15.53 13.26
CA GLU A 75 6.78 -16.29 14.29
C GLU A 75 6.94 -15.40 15.52
N ILE A 76 6.55 -15.93 16.68
CA ILE A 76 6.61 -15.21 17.95
C ILE A 76 7.31 -16.10 18.97
N THR A 77 8.23 -15.51 19.68
CA THR A 77 8.83 -16.07 20.89
C THR A 77 8.50 -15.10 22.03
N THR A 78 7.60 -15.50 22.92
CA THR A 78 7.26 -14.71 24.09
C THR A 78 8.34 -14.83 25.15
N ASP A 79 8.46 -13.82 25.99
CA ASP A 79 9.20 -13.90 27.23
C ASP A 79 8.40 -14.66 28.33
N ARG A 80 8.68 -14.41 29.59
CA ARG A 80 7.97 -15.02 30.73
C ARG A 80 6.47 -14.73 30.74
N TYR A 81 6.09 -13.50 30.34
CA TYR A 81 4.73 -12.98 30.48
C TYR A 81 3.97 -13.04 29.16
N GLY A 82 3.86 -14.23 28.58
CA GLY A 82 3.16 -14.42 27.32
C GLY A 82 1.71 -13.93 27.32
N SER A 83 1.08 -13.83 28.50
CA SER A 83 -0.29 -13.31 28.62
C SER A 83 -0.43 -11.82 28.29
N GLU A 84 0.67 -11.07 28.30
CA GLU A 84 0.72 -9.65 27.94
C GLU A 84 0.80 -9.44 26.44
N THR A 85 1.26 -10.46 25.67
CA THR A 85 1.50 -10.38 24.24
C THR A 85 0.28 -10.75 23.40
N THR A 86 -0.17 -9.82 22.58
CA THR A 86 -1.17 -10.03 21.52
C THR A 86 -0.72 -9.38 20.23
N TRP A 87 -1.33 -9.74 19.10
CA TRP A 87 -1.08 -9.11 17.83
C TRP A 87 -2.31 -9.17 16.93
N ASP A 88 -2.36 -8.28 15.93
CA ASP A 88 -3.35 -8.31 14.86
C ASP A 88 -2.79 -7.86 13.51
N ILE A 89 -3.53 -8.19 12.46
CA ILE A 89 -3.39 -7.62 11.11
C ILE A 89 -4.72 -6.99 10.75
N LYS A 90 -4.67 -5.71 10.36
CA LYS A 90 -5.84 -4.95 9.92
C LYS A 90 -5.63 -4.36 8.54
N THR A 91 -6.72 -4.19 7.80
CA THR A 91 -6.73 -3.39 6.58
C THR A 91 -6.56 -1.90 6.89
N SER A 92 -6.32 -1.09 5.86
CA SER A 92 -6.30 0.38 5.98
C SER A 92 -7.62 1.00 6.47
N SER A 93 -8.75 0.27 6.34
CA SER A 93 -10.05 0.67 6.88
C SER A 93 -10.27 0.24 8.33
N GLY A 94 -9.30 -0.45 8.95
CA GLY A 94 -9.39 -0.96 10.32
C GLY A 94 -10.08 -2.31 10.47
N LEU A 95 -10.46 -2.98 9.36
CA LEU A 95 -11.03 -4.33 9.42
C LEU A 95 -9.96 -5.34 9.84
N GLY A 96 -10.21 -6.10 10.92
CA GLY A 96 -9.35 -7.18 11.39
C GLY A 96 -9.36 -8.37 10.44
N ILE A 97 -8.18 -8.84 10.06
CA ILE A 97 -7.98 -9.99 9.18
C ILE A 97 -7.51 -11.21 9.96
N ALA A 98 -6.54 -11.01 10.84
CA ALA A 98 -5.97 -12.06 11.68
C ALA A 98 -5.55 -11.48 13.03
N SER A 99 -5.47 -12.32 14.04
CA SER A 99 -5.00 -11.93 15.37
C SER A 99 -4.53 -13.16 16.14
N GLY A 100 -3.73 -12.95 17.18
CA GLY A 100 -3.29 -14.01 18.07
C GLY A 100 -2.89 -13.52 19.44
N GLY A 101 -2.64 -14.47 20.34
CA GLY A 101 -2.47 -14.19 21.76
C GLY A 101 -3.83 -14.02 22.49
N PRO A 102 -3.83 -13.72 23.81
CA PRO A 102 -2.64 -13.82 24.66
C PRO A 102 -2.10 -15.26 24.77
N TYR A 103 -0.83 -15.39 25.11
CA TYR A 103 -0.16 -16.68 25.28
C TYR A 103 -0.02 -17.06 26.75
N ASN A 104 0.49 -18.26 27.04
CA ASN A 104 0.66 -18.71 28.42
C ASN A 104 1.94 -18.15 29.05
N ASP A 105 1.88 -17.82 30.32
CA ASP A 105 3.02 -17.40 31.13
C ASP A 105 3.91 -18.57 31.52
N LEU A 106 5.19 -18.29 31.72
CA LEU A 106 6.14 -19.19 32.35
C LEU A 106 6.22 -18.93 33.85
N SER A 107 6.51 -19.97 34.61
CA SER A 107 6.72 -19.87 36.07
C SER A 107 8.02 -19.15 36.46
N ALA A 108 8.98 -19.01 35.55
CA ALA A 108 10.27 -18.35 35.76
C ALA A 108 10.68 -17.62 34.47
N ASN A 109 11.66 -16.70 34.61
CA ASN A 109 12.22 -15.98 33.46
C ASN A 109 12.72 -16.96 32.40
N GLY A 110 12.35 -16.71 31.17
CA GLY A 110 12.65 -17.57 30.03
C GLY A 110 11.84 -17.17 28.80
N THR A 111 11.85 -18.01 27.80
CA THR A 111 11.11 -17.77 26.55
C THR A 111 10.31 -19.00 26.12
N THR A 112 9.24 -18.76 25.39
CA THR A 112 8.42 -19.81 24.76
C THR A 112 8.26 -19.49 23.28
N VAL A 113 8.73 -20.40 22.42
CA VAL A 113 8.49 -20.32 20.98
C VAL A 113 7.05 -20.75 20.73
N GLN A 114 6.28 -19.85 20.12
CA GLN A 114 4.89 -20.14 19.74
C GLN A 114 4.84 -20.87 18.40
N THR A 115 3.74 -21.57 18.14
CA THR A 115 3.55 -22.20 16.82
C THR A 115 3.47 -21.12 15.74
N PRO A 116 4.25 -21.20 14.65
CA PRO A 116 4.17 -20.26 13.55
C PRO A 116 2.77 -20.19 12.94
N ILE A 117 2.33 -18.99 12.61
CA ILE A 117 0.99 -18.74 12.08
C ILE A 117 1.12 -18.31 10.62
N GLN A 118 0.33 -18.98 9.75
CA GLN A 118 0.24 -18.67 8.34
C GLN A 118 -1.01 -17.81 8.10
N VAL A 119 -0.85 -16.70 7.37
CA VAL A 119 -1.95 -15.80 7.01
C VAL A 119 -1.88 -15.50 5.52
N SER A 120 -2.97 -15.76 4.80
CA SER A 120 -3.09 -15.36 3.39
C SER A 120 -3.95 -14.09 3.29
N LEU A 121 -3.43 -13.09 2.59
CA LEU A 121 -4.01 -11.76 2.43
C LEU A 121 -4.52 -11.55 1.00
N ASN A 122 -5.38 -10.56 0.79
CA ASN A 122 -5.72 -10.13 -0.56
C ASN A 122 -4.55 -9.39 -1.20
N SER A 123 -4.40 -9.50 -2.51
CA SER A 123 -3.38 -8.77 -3.26
C SER A 123 -3.78 -7.29 -3.47
N LEU A 124 -2.77 -6.43 -3.65
CA LEU A 124 -2.91 -5.00 -3.95
C LEU A 124 -3.61 -4.18 -2.84
N GLU A 125 -3.61 -4.68 -1.61
CA GLU A 125 -4.17 -4.00 -0.45
C GLU A 125 -3.09 -3.57 0.54
N CYS A 126 -3.42 -2.58 1.37
CA CYS A 126 -2.56 -2.09 2.44
C CYS A 126 -3.03 -2.66 3.78
N TYR A 127 -2.06 -3.12 4.57
CA TYR A 127 -2.28 -3.72 5.88
C TYR A 127 -1.35 -3.12 6.92
N THR A 128 -1.76 -3.24 8.17
CA THR A 128 -0.92 -2.95 9.33
C THR A 128 -0.85 -4.21 10.18
N PHE A 129 0.35 -4.71 10.42
CA PHE A 129 0.63 -5.65 11.48
C PHE A 129 0.95 -4.86 12.75
N THR A 130 0.32 -5.18 13.85
CA THR A 130 0.62 -4.59 15.16
C THR A 130 0.78 -5.69 16.19
N ILE A 131 1.86 -5.63 16.96
CA ILE A 131 2.07 -6.43 18.16
C ILE A 131 1.92 -5.52 19.38
N TYR A 132 1.29 -6.03 20.41
CA TYR A 132 0.96 -5.32 21.64
C TYR A 132 1.57 -6.03 22.83
N ASP A 133 1.93 -5.24 23.82
CA ASP A 133 2.30 -5.64 25.17
C ASP A 133 1.44 -4.86 26.17
N SER A 134 0.64 -5.55 26.97
CA SER A 134 -0.31 -4.90 27.87
C SER A 134 0.32 -4.31 29.13
N TYR A 135 1.56 -4.69 29.46
CA TYR A 135 2.33 -4.10 30.55
C TYR A 135 3.20 -2.93 30.09
N GLY A 136 3.64 -2.94 28.83
CA GLY A 136 4.34 -1.83 28.22
C GLY A 136 5.86 -1.90 28.30
N ASP A 137 6.45 -3.08 28.52
CA ASP A 137 7.91 -3.27 28.53
C ASP A 137 8.41 -4.18 27.38
N GLY A 138 7.51 -4.57 26.49
CA GLY A 138 7.77 -5.40 25.32
C GLY A 138 7.98 -6.87 25.70
N ILE A 139 8.45 -7.67 24.72
CA ILE A 139 8.68 -9.10 24.94
C ILE A 139 10.19 -9.44 25.11
N CYS A 140 11.01 -8.42 25.34
CA CYS A 140 12.46 -8.48 25.57
C CYS A 140 12.89 -7.32 26.47
N CYS A 141 13.87 -7.43 27.32
CA CYS A 141 14.80 -8.54 27.55
C CYS A 141 14.90 -8.86 29.06
N ASN A 142 14.06 -8.20 29.91
CA ASN A 142 14.14 -8.30 31.38
C ASN A 142 13.69 -9.66 31.91
N TYR A 143 12.68 -10.26 31.28
CA TYR A 143 12.04 -11.49 31.72
C TYR A 143 12.26 -12.66 30.77
N GLY A 144 12.89 -12.42 29.64
CA GLY A 144 13.25 -13.38 28.61
C GLY A 144 13.68 -12.63 27.35
N ASN A 145 14.43 -13.28 26.47
CA ASN A 145 14.82 -12.71 25.17
C ASN A 145 13.79 -13.10 24.12
N GLY A 146 12.55 -12.64 24.29
CA GLY A 146 11.49 -12.82 23.31
C GLY A 146 11.72 -11.95 22.07
N GLY A 147 10.93 -12.23 21.05
CA GLY A 147 10.99 -11.52 19.78
C GLY A 147 9.94 -12.02 18.81
N TYR A 148 9.75 -11.28 17.74
CA TYR A 148 8.87 -11.70 16.65
C TYR A 148 9.48 -11.43 15.29
N THR A 149 9.05 -12.20 14.30
CA THR A 149 9.30 -11.95 12.89
C THR A 149 8.02 -12.14 12.09
N VAL A 150 7.82 -11.30 11.10
CA VAL A 150 6.81 -11.45 10.07
C VAL A 150 7.54 -11.49 8.74
N THR A 151 7.39 -12.60 8.02
CA THR A 151 8.00 -12.80 6.70
C THR A 151 6.94 -13.05 5.65
N ASP A 152 7.21 -12.67 4.41
CA ASP A 152 6.35 -13.00 3.28
C ASP A 152 6.67 -14.40 2.70
N GLY A 153 5.84 -14.87 1.77
CA GLY A 153 6.01 -16.18 1.12
C GLY A 153 7.32 -16.35 0.35
N ASN A 154 8.02 -15.26 0.04
CA ASN A 154 9.34 -15.26 -0.57
C ASN A 154 10.49 -15.25 0.47
N GLY A 155 10.16 -15.21 1.77
CA GLY A 155 11.13 -15.15 2.86
C GLY A 155 11.67 -13.73 3.16
N ASN A 156 11.07 -12.68 2.58
CA ASN A 156 11.47 -11.32 2.90
C ASN A 156 10.89 -10.90 4.27
N SER A 157 11.71 -10.27 5.09
CA SER A 157 11.27 -9.74 6.39
C SER A 157 10.41 -8.50 6.20
N ILE A 158 9.19 -8.52 6.74
CA ILE A 158 8.24 -7.40 6.75
C ILE A 158 8.40 -6.61 8.04
N ALA A 159 8.42 -7.33 9.17
CA ALA A 159 8.54 -6.75 10.49
C ALA A 159 9.32 -7.68 11.42
N SER A 160 10.02 -7.12 12.37
CA SER A 160 10.70 -7.87 13.43
C SER A 160 10.97 -6.96 14.62
N GLY A 161 11.05 -7.54 15.81
CA GLY A 161 11.34 -6.78 17.02
C GLY A 161 11.22 -7.64 18.28
N GLY A 162 11.29 -6.94 19.42
CA GLY A 162 11.18 -7.56 20.75
C GLY A 162 11.26 -6.52 21.85
N GLY A 163 12.09 -5.49 21.66
CA GLY A 163 12.21 -4.36 22.58
C GLY A 163 11.37 -3.18 22.09
N PHE A 164 10.11 -3.16 22.43
CA PHE A 164 9.17 -2.06 22.21
C PHE A 164 8.44 -1.76 23.52
N ASN A 165 7.65 -0.70 23.58
CA ASN A 165 6.81 -0.41 24.76
C ASN A 165 5.44 -1.12 24.62
N ASP A 166 4.36 -0.34 24.65
CA ASP A 166 2.99 -0.87 24.62
C ASP A 166 2.64 -1.55 23.29
N GLU A 167 3.23 -1.07 22.17
CA GLU A 167 2.97 -1.61 20.83
C GLU A 167 4.09 -1.30 19.83
N GLN A 168 4.14 -2.11 18.79
CA GLN A 168 4.93 -1.84 17.58
C GLN A 168 4.12 -2.16 16.35
N SER A 169 4.01 -1.19 15.42
CA SER A 169 3.23 -1.31 14.20
C SER A 169 4.09 -1.21 12.95
N THR A 170 3.77 -2.01 11.96
CA THR A 170 4.41 -1.97 10.62
C THR A 170 3.34 -2.00 9.54
N MET A 171 3.36 -0.98 8.68
CA MET A 171 2.50 -0.92 7.50
C MET A 171 3.19 -1.53 6.29
N PHE A 172 2.46 -2.32 5.52
CA PHE A 172 2.94 -2.93 4.29
C PHE A 172 1.81 -3.02 3.26
N ARG A 173 2.18 -3.29 2.01
CA ARG A 173 1.25 -3.51 0.91
C ARG A 173 1.54 -4.85 0.27
N THR A 174 0.49 -5.61 -0.03
CA THR A 174 0.59 -6.87 -0.76
C THR A 174 0.56 -6.64 -2.28
N GLY A 175 1.18 -7.58 -3.00
CA GLY A 175 1.22 -7.58 -4.46
C GLY A 175 2.37 -6.76 -5.03
N THR A 176 2.79 -7.14 -6.22
CA THR A 176 3.78 -6.42 -7.00
C THR A 176 3.11 -5.25 -7.71
N ILE A 177 3.57 -4.01 -7.46
CA ILE A 177 3.48 -3.01 -8.51
C ILE A 177 4.50 -3.47 -9.55
N ALA A 178 4.04 -4.02 -10.64
CA ALA A 178 4.88 -4.12 -11.82
C ALA A 178 5.21 -2.70 -12.27
N VAL A 179 6.24 -2.09 -11.68
CA VAL A 179 6.93 -0.95 -12.22
C VAL A 179 7.93 -1.50 -13.23
N GLY A 180 7.41 -2.00 -14.29
CA GLY A 180 8.12 -2.46 -15.44
C GLY A 180 7.11 -2.52 -16.55
N LEU A 181 7.48 -2.10 -17.71
CA LEU A 181 6.87 -2.60 -18.92
C LEU A 181 7.01 -4.11 -18.82
N ASP A 182 5.97 -4.80 -18.30
CA ASP A 182 5.82 -6.21 -18.64
C ASP A 182 5.82 -6.20 -20.17
N GLU A 183 6.92 -6.65 -20.76
CA GLU A 183 6.84 -7.16 -22.10
C GLU A 183 5.64 -8.09 -22.07
N ILE A 184 4.58 -7.75 -22.79
CA ILE A 184 3.41 -8.58 -22.98
C ILE A 184 3.90 -9.81 -23.71
N SER A 185 4.53 -10.73 -22.96
CA SER A 185 4.87 -12.07 -23.42
C SER A 185 3.58 -12.87 -23.35
N ASN A 186 2.80 -12.81 -24.40
CA ASN A 186 1.70 -13.69 -24.84
C ASN A 186 0.43 -12.93 -25.25
N ILE A 187 0.58 -11.93 -26.14
CA ILE A 187 -0.47 -11.74 -27.12
C ILE A 187 0.14 -12.15 -28.46
N GLU A 188 -0.07 -13.41 -28.86
CA GLU A 188 0.08 -13.84 -30.24
C GLU A 188 -1.05 -13.25 -31.11
N THR A 189 -1.20 -11.95 -31.08
CA THR A 189 -1.79 -11.23 -32.21
C THR A 189 -0.61 -10.61 -32.92
N ILE A 190 -0.15 -11.28 -33.98
CA ILE A 190 0.86 -10.73 -34.89
C ILE A 190 0.26 -9.44 -35.44
N ASP A 191 0.54 -8.33 -34.79
CA ASP A 191 0.16 -7.00 -35.30
C ASP A 191 1.14 -6.61 -36.39
N ASN A 192 0.81 -6.92 -37.62
CA ASN A 192 1.64 -6.63 -38.79
C ASN A 192 1.73 -5.15 -39.15
N ARG A 193 1.13 -4.26 -38.36
CA ARG A 193 1.23 -2.82 -38.56
C ARG A 193 2.64 -2.35 -38.33
N ILE A 194 3.05 -1.41 -39.18
CA ILE A 194 4.38 -0.75 -39.08
C ILE A 194 4.15 0.62 -38.45
N PHE A 195 4.92 0.94 -37.43
CA PHE A 195 4.85 2.22 -36.74
C PHE A 195 6.15 3.01 -36.99
N ASP A 196 6.05 4.30 -37.28
CA ASP A 196 7.21 5.18 -37.24
C ASP A 196 7.52 5.63 -35.79
N MET A 197 8.61 6.38 -35.63
CA MET A 197 9.04 6.85 -34.30
C MET A 197 8.08 7.88 -33.67
N PHE A 198 7.03 8.33 -34.37
CA PHE A 198 5.96 9.20 -33.87
C PHE A 198 4.67 8.44 -33.61
N GLY A 199 4.69 7.09 -33.72
CA GLY A 199 3.53 6.22 -33.50
C GLY A 199 2.52 6.19 -34.66
N ARG A 200 2.84 6.76 -35.83
CA ARG A 200 1.95 6.71 -36.98
C ARG A 200 2.03 5.34 -37.63
N VAL A 201 0.86 4.84 -38.05
CA VAL A 201 0.72 3.51 -38.67
C VAL A 201 0.95 3.60 -40.17
N HIS A 202 1.67 2.63 -40.69
CA HIS A 202 1.95 2.45 -42.12
C HIS A 202 1.56 1.03 -42.53
N ASN A 203 0.94 0.90 -43.71
CA ASN A 203 0.43 -0.37 -44.23
C ASN A 203 1.46 -1.18 -45.03
N SER A 204 2.58 -0.58 -45.41
CA SER A 204 3.63 -1.23 -46.20
C SER A 204 5.00 -0.63 -45.91
N TYR A 205 6.01 -1.48 -45.79
CA TYR A 205 7.41 -1.07 -45.58
C TYR A 205 8.07 -0.54 -46.88
N GLU A 206 7.61 -1.00 -48.01
CA GLU A 206 8.28 -0.76 -49.33
C GLU A 206 8.38 0.72 -49.71
N HIS A 207 7.33 1.48 -49.44
CA HIS A 207 7.23 2.89 -49.84
C HIS A 207 7.57 3.91 -48.74
N LEU A 208 8.08 3.41 -47.58
CA LEU A 208 8.47 4.30 -46.50
C LEU A 208 9.74 5.05 -46.82
N PRO A 209 9.89 6.31 -46.38
CA PRO A 209 11.17 7.02 -46.46
C PRO A 209 12.23 6.35 -45.56
N ASN A 210 13.49 6.76 -45.75
CA ASN A 210 14.56 6.33 -44.88
C ASN A 210 14.27 6.73 -43.45
N GLY A 211 14.39 5.78 -42.50
CA GLY A 211 14.05 6.06 -41.11
C GLY A 211 13.99 4.80 -40.24
N MET A 212 13.59 5.04 -39.02
CA MET A 212 13.39 3.98 -38.02
C MET A 212 11.90 3.66 -37.88
N TYR A 213 11.57 2.38 -37.88
CA TYR A 213 10.22 1.85 -37.79
C TYR A 213 10.16 0.69 -36.79
N PHE A 214 8.97 0.34 -36.35
CA PHE A 214 8.72 -0.76 -35.44
C PHE A 214 7.60 -1.64 -36.00
N GLN A 215 7.79 -2.95 -35.97
CA GLN A 215 6.79 -3.95 -36.34
C GLN A 215 6.97 -5.18 -35.46
N ASN A 216 5.89 -5.68 -34.87
CA ASN A 216 5.90 -6.84 -33.98
C ASN A 216 6.94 -6.73 -32.86
N GLY A 217 7.06 -5.54 -32.24
CA GLY A 217 8.05 -5.27 -31.21
C GLY A 217 9.51 -5.19 -31.69
N LYS A 218 9.76 -5.36 -32.99
CA LYS A 218 11.11 -5.31 -33.55
C LYS A 218 11.38 -3.95 -34.22
N LYS A 219 12.59 -3.45 -34.02
CA LYS A 219 13.09 -2.25 -34.70
C LYS A 219 13.50 -2.59 -36.13
N LEU A 220 13.01 -1.81 -37.11
CA LEU A 220 13.36 -1.86 -38.51
C LEU A 220 14.05 -0.57 -38.88
N ILE A 221 15.13 -0.63 -39.65
CA ILE A 221 15.81 0.54 -40.19
C ILE A 221 15.75 0.47 -41.71
N LYS A 222 15.13 1.48 -42.33
CA LYS A 222 15.13 1.64 -43.78
C LYS A 222 16.20 2.62 -44.17
N ILE A 223 17.14 2.13 -45.00
CA ILE A 223 18.20 2.93 -45.61
C ILE A 223 18.04 2.75 -47.12
N GLY A 224 17.75 3.81 -47.83
CA GLY A 224 17.68 3.78 -49.30
C GLY A 224 19.05 3.53 -49.92
N LYS A 225 19.03 2.89 -51.08
CA LYS A 225 20.16 2.94 -52.00
C LYS A 225 20.12 4.25 -52.78
#